data_e73341400b2eccb54fc592f4b4c6259d
#
_entry.id   e73341400b2eccb54fc592f4b4c6259d
#
_cell.length_a   1.000
_cell.length_b   1.000
_cell.length_c   1.000
_cell.angle_alpha   90.00
_cell.angle_beta   90.00
_cell.angle_gamma   90.00
#
_symmetry.space_group_name_H-M   'P 1'
#
loop_
_entity.id
_entity.type
_entity.pdbx_description
1 polymer ?
#
loop_
_entity_poly.entity_id
_entity_poly.type
_entity_poly.pdbx_seq_one_letter_code
_entity_poly.pdbx_strand_id
1 'polypeptide(L)'
;KEEIFNGERYSPSYWTLQYFITQIFSPKYQILVVHFTNLLISLATIIGLGKLIKEIFNKEAGKVVMIILFFYPVFFGHMGFNGKDTILAFSHVWITYLLIKYIKYHHDNIKTNKYVIFIALLTALSTGIQIAFIGSLFPILLFIATDVFFLKKLRSKKFDNKRLFFDLLKFFIFFYFSLILFWIDSHPNIFTLPYKFFIGTLSEDFWSGWPYTIINGEYFYSDKVSKLYIIKNIIFKSPEYFLILYMIFFFLFLKIRLFYLKKIKNFNYLIVFLLIIL
;
A
#
# COMPACT_ATOMS: atom_id res chain seq x y z
N LYS A 1 30.47 20.23 4.76
CA LYS A 1 29.02 20.39 4.99
C LYS A 1 28.36 19.28 4.19
N GLU A 2 28.23 18.24 4.79
CA GLU A 2 27.22 17.20 4.79
C GLU A 2 26.32 17.21 3.54
N GLU A 3 26.88 16.78 2.44
CA GLU A 3 26.16 16.06 1.41
C GLU A 3 25.67 14.74 2.03
N ILE A 4 24.74 14.88 3.02
CA ILE A 4 24.03 13.76 3.59
C ILE A 4 23.21 13.22 2.45
N PHE A 5 23.73 12.20 1.90
CA PHE A 5 23.30 11.30 0.87
C PHE A 5 21.78 11.30 0.65
N ASN A 6 21.34 11.85 -0.47
CA ASN A 6 20.00 11.62 -0.98
C ASN A 6 19.65 10.12 -1.08
N GLY A 7 20.66 9.24 -1.12
CA GLY A 7 20.51 7.79 -1.14
C GLY A 7 20.09 7.17 0.19
N GLU A 8 20.58 7.68 1.32
CA GLU A 8 20.26 7.16 2.66
C GLU A 8 18.79 7.35 3.04
N ARG A 9 18.13 8.32 2.43
CA ARG A 9 16.74 8.68 2.67
C ARG A 9 15.76 8.07 1.68
N TYR A 10 16.28 7.59 0.54
CA TYR A 10 15.47 7.04 -0.53
C TYR A 10 15.59 5.53 -0.59
N SER A 11 14.60 4.84 -0.03
CA SER A 11 14.43 3.39 -0.08
C SER A 11 15.52 2.55 0.63
N PRO A 12 16.01 2.94 1.81
CA PRO A 12 17.05 2.16 2.49
C PRO A 12 16.62 0.71 2.74
N SER A 13 15.41 0.47 3.19
CA SER A 13 14.90 -0.88 3.44
C SER A 13 14.80 -1.74 2.17
N TYR A 14 14.57 -1.13 1.00
CA TYR A 14 14.59 -1.86 -0.26
C TYR A 14 15.99 -2.40 -0.56
N TRP A 15 17.01 -1.54 -0.46
CA TRP A 15 18.38 -1.92 -0.74
C TRP A 15 18.89 -2.94 0.28
N THR A 16 18.54 -2.79 1.55
CA THR A 16 18.84 -3.75 2.60
C THR A 16 18.25 -5.12 2.29
N LEU A 17 16.97 -5.19 1.93
CA LEU A 17 16.31 -6.43 1.56
C LEU A 17 16.97 -7.10 0.35
N GLN A 18 17.24 -6.33 -0.71
CA GLN A 18 17.89 -6.84 -1.92
C GLN A 18 19.32 -7.31 -1.63
N TYR A 19 20.07 -6.58 -0.83
CA TYR A 19 21.40 -6.99 -0.42
C TYR A 19 21.38 -8.37 0.23
N PHE A 20 20.58 -8.58 1.25
CA PHE A 20 20.50 -9.89 1.93
C PHE A 20 20.08 -11.02 0.99
N ILE A 21 19.12 -10.79 0.11
CA ILE A 21 18.68 -11.82 -0.83
C ILE A 21 19.78 -12.15 -1.85
N THR A 22 20.44 -11.13 -2.38
CA THR A 22 21.43 -11.32 -3.46
C THR A 22 22.74 -11.95 -2.98
N GLN A 23 23.12 -11.74 -1.71
CA GLN A 23 24.35 -12.35 -1.14
C GLN A 23 24.30 -13.89 -1.10
N ILE A 24 23.12 -14.50 -1.17
CA ILE A 24 22.97 -15.96 -1.23
C ILE A 24 23.42 -16.52 -2.58
N PHE A 25 23.50 -15.66 -3.61
CA PHE A 25 23.77 -16.05 -4.99
C PHE A 25 25.11 -15.51 -5.49
N SER A 26 25.72 -16.21 -6.46
CA SER A 26 26.94 -15.73 -7.09
C SER A 26 26.71 -14.36 -7.78
N PRO A 27 27.72 -13.46 -7.83
CA PRO A 27 27.60 -12.11 -8.40
C PRO A 27 27.01 -12.08 -9.81
N LYS A 28 27.28 -13.09 -10.60
CA LYS A 28 26.77 -13.24 -11.98
C LYS A 28 25.24 -13.25 -12.05
N TYR A 29 24.57 -13.73 -11.01
CA TYR A 29 23.10 -13.91 -10.99
C TYR A 29 22.35 -12.85 -10.17
N GLN A 30 23.05 -11.94 -9.49
CA GLN A 30 22.41 -10.99 -8.54
C GLN A 30 21.33 -10.14 -9.20
N ILE A 31 21.56 -9.61 -10.41
CA ILE A 31 20.57 -8.81 -11.14
C ILE A 31 19.34 -9.66 -11.47
N LEU A 32 19.54 -10.90 -11.94
CA LEU A 32 18.44 -11.81 -12.25
C LEU A 32 17.61 -12.12 -10.99
N VAL A 33 18.28 -12.32 -9.86
CA VAL A 33 17.62 -12.57 -8.56
C VAL A 33 16.77 -11.38 -8.13
N VAL A 34 17.25 -10.14 -8.31
CA VAL A 34 16.46 -8.93 -8.02
C VAL A 34 15.18 -8.90 -8.85
N HIS A 35 15.29 -9.10 -10.17
CA HIS A 35 14.12 -9.12 -11.06
C HIS A 35 13.15 -10.25 -10.72
N PHE A 36 13.69 -11.44 -10.43
CA PHE A 36 12.86 -12.59 -10.05
C PHE A 36 12.13 -12.35 -8.71
N THR A 37 12.81 -11.77 -7.73
CA THR A 37 12.21 -11.39 -6.44
C THR A 37 11.07 -10.40 -6.63
N ASN A 38 11.28 -9.37 -7.46
CA ASN A 38 10.24 -8.39 -7.77
C ASN A 38 9.04 -9.04 -8.47
N LEU A 39 9.28 -9.96 -9.38
CA LEU A 39 8.22 -10.73 -10.05
C LEU A 39 7.42 -11.57 -9.04
N LEU A 40 8.07 -12.28 -8.13
CA LEU A 40 7.39 -13.07 -7.10
C LEU A 40 6.54 -12.19 -6.17
N ILE A 41 7.03 -11.02 -5.75
CA ILE A 41 6.30 -10.06 -4.94
C ILE A 41 5.08 -9.53 -5.69
N SER A 42 5.23 -9.24 -6.99
CA SER A 42 4.13 -8.80 -7.85
C SER A 42 3.04 -9.86 -8.00
N LEU A 43 3.42 -11.13 -8.22
CA LEU A 43 2.47 -12.25 -8.25
C LEU A 43 1.77 -12.43 -6.89
N ALA A 44 2.50 -12.28 -5.79
CA ALA A 44 1.92 -12.31 -4.46
C ALA A 44 0.95 -11.15 -4.21
N THR A 45 1.16 -9.98 -4.84
CA THR A 45 0.22 -8.85 -4.82
C THR A 45 -1.09 -9.20 -5.51
N ILE A 46 -1.04 -9.83 -6.69
CA ILE A 46 -2.22 -10.30 -7.42
C ILE A 46 -3.03 -11.28 -6.57
N ILE A 47 -2.34 -12.26 -5.96
CA ILE A 47 -2.97 -13.24 -5.07
C ILE A 47 -3.59 -12.56 -3.85
N GLY A 48 -2.88 -11.60 -3.26
CA GLY A 48 -3.35 -10.82 -2.11
C GLY A 48 -4.62 -10.05 -2.42
N LEU A 49 -4.66 -9.37 -3.59
CA LEU A 49 -5.85 -8.64 -4.03
C LEU A 49 -7.03 -9.58 -4.29
N GLY A 50 -6.79 -10.73 -4.91
CA GLY A 50 -7.84 -11.75 -5.07
C GLY A 50 -8.41 -12.25 -3.74
N LYS A 51 -7.55 -12.47 -2.73
CA LYS A 51 -7.97 -12.83 -1.37
C LYS A 51 -8.75 -11.72 -0.69
N LEU A 52 -8.31 -10.47 -0.83
CA LEU A 52 -8.98 -9.29 -0.30
C LEU A 52 -10.39 -9.16 -0.87
N ILE A 53 -10.52 -9.21 -2.17
CA ILE A 53 -11.82 -9.09 -2.87
C ILE A 53 -12.74 -10.28 -2.56
N LYS A 54 -12.18 -11.50 -2.48
CA LYS A 54 -12.94 -12.66 -2.02
C LYS A 54 -13.50 -12.48 -0.60
N GLU A 55 -12.75 -11.85 0.29
CA GLU A 55 -13.15 -11.63 1.68
C GLU A 55 -14.28 -10.58 1.81
N ILE A 56 -14.29 -9.58 0.91
CA ILE A 56 -15.27 -8.49 0.92
C ILE A 56 -16.54 -8.91 0.16
N PHE A 57 -16.39 -9.58 -0.97
CA PHE A 57 -17.48 -9.93 -1.88
C PHE A 57 -17.71 -11.45 -1.96
N ASN A 58 -17.03 -12.12 -2.89
CA ASN A 58 -17.13 -13.55 -3.11
C ASN A 58 -15.91 -14.09 -3.90
N LYS A 59 -15.85 -15.41 -4.03
CA LYS A 59 -14.73 -16.11 -4.70
C LYS A 59 -14.60 -15.73 -6.18
N GLU A 60 -15.71 -15.57 -6.88
CA GLU A 60 -15.71 -15.29 -8.32
C GLU A 60 -15.21 -13.87 -8.60
N ALA A 61 -15.64 -12.88 -7.83
CA ALA A 61 -15.11 -11.53 -7.90
C ALA A 61 -13.59 -11.50 -7.65
N GLY A 62 -13.10 -12.27 -6.66
CA GLY A 62 -11.67 -12.39 -6.40
C GLY A 62 -10.88 -12.92 -7.59
N LYS A 63 -11.39 -13.95 -8.30
CA LYS A 63 -10.74 -14.47 -9.50
C LYS A 63 -10.71 -13.46 -10.64
N VAL A 64 -11.84 -12.80 -10.90
CA VAL A 64 -11.94 -11.78 -11.95
C VAL A 64 -10.93 -10.66 -11.72
N VAL A 65 -10.83 -10.14 -10.50
CA VAL A 65 -9.88 -9.06 -10.19
C VAL A 65 -8.42 -9.51 -10.34
N MET A 66 -8.09 -10.76 -10.00
CA MET A 66 -6.74 -11.29 -10.26
C MET A 66 -6.39 -11.27 -11.75
N ILE A 67 -7.32 -11.69 -12.62
CA ILE A 67 -7.14 -11.68 -14.08
C ILE A 67 -6.98 -10.23 -14.57
N ILE A 68 -7.87 -9.33 -14.14
CA ILE A 68 -7.84 -7.91 -14.52
C ILE A 68 -6.50 -7.27 -14.15
N LEU A 69 -6.02 -7.48 -12.91
CA LEU A 69 -4.74 -6.91 -12.46
C LEU A 69 -3.55 -7.51 -13.22
N PHE A 70 -3.56 -8.83 -13.47
CA PHE A 70 -2.50 -9.49 -14.23
C PHE A 70 -2.36 -8.92 -15.64
N PHE A 71 -3.49 -8.67 -16.33
CA PHE A 71 -3.49 -8.09 -17.67
C PHE A 71 -3.47 -6.55 -17.69
N TYR A 72 -3.38 -5.88 -16.53
CA TYR A 72 -3.23 -4.42 -16.48
C TYR A 72 -1.84 -4.00 -16.95
N PRO A 73 -1.70 -3.33 -18.11
CA PRO A 73 -0.41 -3.16 -18.77
C PRO A 73 0.63 -2.43 -17.91
N VAL A 74 0.23 -1.41 -17.15
CA VAL A 74 1.14 -0.67 -16.27
C VAL A 74 1.67 -1.59 -15.18
N PHE A 75 0.80 -2.35 -14.51
CA PHE A 75 1.22 -3.27 -13.46
C PHE A 75 2.09 -4.39 -14.04
N PHE A 76 1.65 -5.01 -15.14
CA PHE A 76 2.40 -6.07 -15.82
C PHE A 76 3.80 -5.61 -16.24
N GLY A 77 3.92 -4.42 -16.85
CA GLY A 77 5.20 -3.86 -17.26
C GLY A 77 6.16 -3.57 -16.09
N HIS A 78 5.62 -3.32 -14.90
CA HIS A 78 6.43 -3.05 -13.71
C HIS A 78 6.79 -4.28 -12.88
N MET A 79 6.16 -5.44 -13.10
CA MET A 79 6.28 -6.62 -12.23
C MET A 79 7.72 -7.08 -11.97
N GLY A 80 8.59 -7.04 -12.98
CA GLY A 80 9.99 -7.49 -12.83
C GLY A 80 10.99 -6.36 -12.56
N PHE A 81 10.63 -5.10 -12.83
CA PHE A 81 11.59 -4.01 -12.90
C PHE A 81 11.41 -2.96 -11.80
N ASN A 82 10.19 -2.65 -11.41
CA ASN A 82 9.93 -1.61 -10.43
C ASN A 82 9.80 -2.19 -9.02
N GLY A 83 10.92 -2.59 -8.43
CA GLY A 83 10.92 -3.29 -7.15
C GLY A 83 10.36 -2.49 -5.99
N LYS A 84 10.58 -1.17 -5.93
CA LYS A 84 10.09 -0.33 -4.84
C LYS A 84 8.58 -0.27 -4.83
N ASP A 85 7.99 0.17 -5.94
CA ASP A 85 6.54 0.36 -6.03
C ASP A 85 5.79 -0.97 -5.96
N THR A 86 6.37 -2.08 -6.46
CA THR A 86 5.75 -3.40 -6.31
C THR A 86 5.71 -3.88 -4.86
N ILE A 87 6.75 -3.59 -4.06
CA ILE A 87 6.73 -3.90 -2.62
C ILE A 87 5.71 -3.03 -1.88
N LEU A 88 5.61 -1.75 -2.23
CA LEU A 88 4.60 -0.85 -1.64
C LEU A 88 3.19 -1.34 -1.97
N ALA A 89 2.92 -1.68 -3.23
CA ALA A 89 1.64 -2.24 -3.66
C ALA A 89 1.31 -3.57 -2.95
N PHE A 90 2.29 -4.47 -2.86
CA PHE A 90 2.19 -5.71 -2.10
C PHE A 90 1.78 -5.46 -0.65
N SER A 91 2.52 -4.59 0.03
CA SER A 91 2.27 -4.29 1.43
C SER A 91 0.91 -3.64 1.64
N HIS A 92 0.52 -2.69 0.79
CA HIS A 92 -0.78 -2.03 0.87
C HIS A 92 -1.94 -3.03 0.76
N VAL A 93 -1.88 -3.93 -0.23
CA VAL A 93 -2.90 -4.96 -0.45
C VAL A 93 -2.97 -5.94 0.75
N TRP A 94 -1.82 -6.43 1.20
CA TRP A 94 -1.80 -7.41 2.29
C TRP A 94 -2.14 -6.78 3.64
N ILE A 95 -1.70 -5.56 3.93
CA ILE A 95 -2.10 -4.81 5.14
C ILE A 95 -3.63 -4.62 5.14
N THR A 96 -4.22 -4.18 4.03
CA THR A 96 -5.66 -4.01 3.90
C THR A 96 -6.41 -5.33 4.14
N TYR A 97 -5.94 -6.43 3.54
CA TYR A 97 -6.52 -7.76 3.76
C TYR A 97 -6.43 -8.19 5.23
N LEU A 98 -5.26 -8.02 5.84
CA LEU A 98 -5.02 -8.39 7.24
C LEU A 98 -5.82 -7.53 8.22
N LEU A 99 -5.99 -6.23 7.95
CA LEU A 99 -6.84 -5.34 8.74
C LEU A 99 -8.31 -5.80 8.72
N ILE A 100 -8.84 -6.16 7.54
CA ILE A 100 -10.20 -6.71 7.43
C ILE A 100 -10.32 -8.03 8.20
N LYS A 101 -9.32 -8.91 8.08
CA LYS A 101 -9.27 -10.16 8.85
C LYS A 101 -9.21 -9.90 10.35
N TYR A 102 -8.40 -8.93 10.78
CA TYR A 102 -8.27 -8.55 12.17
C TYR A 102 -9.61 -8.16 12.79
N ILE A 103 -10.36 -7.25 12.15
CA ILE A 103 -11.67 -6.82 12.70
C ILE A 103 -12.74 -7.90 12.67
N LYS A 104 -12.73 -8.78 11.64
CA LYS A 104 -13.66 -9.92 11.55
C LYS A 104 -13.38 -11.01 12.57
N TYR A 105 -12.10 -11.35 12.79
CA TYR A 105 -11.67 -12.42 13.68
C TYR A 105 -11.12 -11.93 15.01
N HIS A 106 -11.50 -10.74 15.43
CA HIS A 106 -11.00 -10.10 16.65
C HIS A 106 -11.20 -10.94 17.93
N HIS A 107 -12.15 -11.84 17.95
CA HIS A 107 -12.40 -12.77 19.05
C HIS A 107 -11.37 -13.92 19.17
N ASP A 108 -10.61 -14.21 18.11
CA ASP A 108 -9.59 -15.25 18.06
C ASP A 108 -8.20 -14.65 18.37
N ASN A 109 -7.73 -14.87 19.58
CA ASN A 109 -6.48 -14.26 20.07
C ASN A 109 -5.25 -14.70 19.26
N ILE A 110 -5.18 -15.95 18.85
CA ILE A 110 -4.01 -16.48 18.14
C ILE A 110 -3.93 -15.86 16.74
N LYS A 111 -5.05 -15.82 16.03
CA LYS A 111 -5.09 -15.26 14.68
C LYS A 111 -4.82 -13.76 14.67
N THR A 112 -5.46 -13.01 15.58
CA THR A 112 -5.31 -11.57 15.62
C THR A 112 -3.90 -11.13 16.01
N ASN A 113 -3.22 -11.82 16.94
CA ASN A 113 -1.82 -11.54 17.22
C ASN A 113 -0.92 -11.71 15.98
N LYS A 114 -1.13 -12.75 15.19
CA LYS A 114 -0.41 -12.93 13.92
C LYS A 114 -0.69 -11.78 12.95
N TYR A 115 -1.95 -11.37 12.81
CA TYR A 115 -2.30 -10.26 11.92
C TYR A 115 -1.62 -8.96 12.33
N VAL A 116 -1.63 -8.61 13.62
CA VAL A 116 -0.95 -7.41 14.16
C VAL A 116 0.54 -7.42 13.84
N ILE A 117 1.23 -8.55 14.07
CA ILE A 117 2.66 -8.68 13.79
C ILE A 117 2.93 -8.52 12.29
N PHE A 118 2.18 -9.20 11.41
CA PHE A 118 2.40 -9.09 9.97
C PHE A 118 2.07 -7.69 9.43
N ILE A 119 1.04 -7.02 9.94
CA ILE A 119 0.73 -5.63 9.60
C ILE A 119 1.91 -4.74 10.01
N ALA A 120 2.45 -4.90 11.22
CA ALA A 120 3.57 -4.12 11.70
C ALA A 120 4.84 -4.32 10.84
N LEU A 121 5.18 -5.57 10.50
CA LEU A 121 6.32 -5.91 9.63
C LEU A 121 6.19 -5.28 8.24
N LEU A 122 5.03 -5.43 7.58
CA LEU A 122 4.80 -4.90 6.25
C LEU A 122 4.78 -3.36 6.25
N THR A 123 4.19 -2.75 7.28
CA THR A 123 4.17 -1.29 7.42
C THR A 123 5.60 -0.77 7.64
N ALA A 124 6.40 -1.43 8.48
CA ALA A 124 7.79 -1.04 8.74
C ALA A 124 8.66 -1.14 7.48
N LEU A 125 8.59 -2.27 6.78
CA LEU A 125 9.33 -2.47 5.53
C LEU A 125 8.99 -1.37 4.52
N SER A 126 7.71 -1.11 4.29
CA SER A 126 7.27 -0.13 3.29
C SER A 126 7.53 1.31 3.71
N THR A 127 7.45 1.63 5.00
CA THR A 127 7.83 2.94 5.52
C THR A 127 9.32 3.21 5.32
N GLY A 128 10.17 2.19 5.54
CA GLY A 128 11.60 2.29 5.27
C GLY A 128 11.95 2.32 3.77
N ILE A 129 11.04 1.92 2.88
CA ILE A 129 11.17 2.12 1.43
C ILE A 129 10.75 3.54 1.05
N GLN A 130 9.61 3.98 1.56
CA GLN A 130 9.06 5.31 1.30
C GLN A 130 8.22 5.77 2.49
N ILE A 131 8.67 6.81 3.18
CA ILE A 131 8.01 7.31 4.40
C ILE A 131 6.55 7.72 4.13
N ALA A 132 6.27 8.28 2.94
CA ALA A 132 4.92 8.65 2.51
C ALA A 132 3.93 7.47 2.46
N PHE A 133 4.40 6.21 2.52
CA PHE A 133 3.56 5.02 2.56
C PHE A 133 2.57 5.05 3.74
N ILE A 134 2.97 5.57 4.90
CA ILE A 134 2.07 5.73 6.06
C ILE A 134 0.84 6.56 5.68
N GLY A 135 1.04 7.63 4.90
CA GLY A 135 -0.06 8.47 4.41
C GLY A 135 -1.02 7.71 3.50
N SER A 136 -0.51 6.79 2.67
CA SER A 136 -1.36 5.98 1.79
C SER A 136 -2.28 5.00 2.53
N LEU A 137 -1.95 4.65 3.77
CA LEU A 137 -2.82 3.82 4.62
C LEU A 137 -3.96 4.60 5.29
N PHE A 138 -3.90 5.93 5.29
CA PHE A 138 -4.88 6.75 5.99
C PHE A 138 -6.33 6.48 5.58
N PRO A 139 -6.70 6.38 4.28
CA PRO A 139 -8.07 6.12 3.89
C PRO A 139 -8.60 4.77 4.39
N ILE A 140 -7.80 3.69 4.31
CA ILE A 140 -8.23 2.39 4.82
C ILE A 140 -8.34 2.37 6.34
N LEU A 141 -7.44 3.06 7.06
CA LEU A 141 -7.51 3.18 8.52
C LEU A 141 -8.75 3.97 8.94
N LEU A 142 -9.06 5.07 8.25
CA LEU A 142 -10.28 5.86 8.47
C LEU A 142 -11.54 5.01 8.23
N PHE A 143 -11.55 4.21 7.15
CA PHE A 143 -12.64 3.29 6.87
C PHE A 143 -12.80 2.24 7.99
N ILE A 144 -11.71 1.59 8.40
CA ILE A 144 -11.72 0.61 9.49
C ILE A 144 -12.21 1.26 10.80
N ALA A 145 -11.71 2.44 11.15
CA ALA A 145 -12.16 3.18 12.32
C ALA A 145 -13.66 3.48 12.26
N THR A 146 -14.15 3.94 11.09
CA THR A 146 -15.57 4.19 10.87
C THR A 146 -16.41 2.91 11.07
N ASP A 147 -15.95 1.77 10.56
CA ASP A 147 -16.69 0.51 10.80
C ASP A 147 -16.62 0.08 12.27
N VAL A 148 -15.47 0.16 12.90
CA VAL A 148 -15.27 -0.27 14.29
C VAL A 148 -16.13 0.55 15.26
N PHE A 149 -16.17 1.86 15.11
CA PHE A 149 -16.84 2.73 16.08
C PHE A 149 -18.31 3.02 15.72
N PHE A 150 -18.63 3.20 14.45
CA PHE A 150 -19.94 3.68 14.02
C PHE A 150 -20.79 2.61 13.34
N LEU A 151 -20.30 2.00 12.25
CA LEU A 151 -21.11 1.15 11.38
C LEU A 151 -21.29 -0.27 11.91
N LYS A 152 -20.27 -0.82 12.55
CA LYS A 152 -20.26 -2.13 13.22
C LYS A 152 -20.69 -3.29 12.32
N LYS A 153 -20.38 -3.21 11.00
CA LYS A 153 -20.83 -4.19 10.00
C LYS A 153 -19.81 -5.27 9.70
N LEU A 154 -18.53 -4.90 9.58
CA LEU A 154 -17.44 -5.85 9.31
C LEU A 154 -16.85 -6.41 10.60
N ARG A 155 -16.88 -5.62 11.66
CA ARG A 155 -16.28 -6.04 12.93
C ARG A 155 -17.01 -7.22 13.56
N SER A 156 -16.26 -8.07 14.26
CA SER A 156 -16.82 -9.13 15.09
C SER A 156 -17.83 -8.60 16.11
N LYS A 157 -18.93 -9.33 16.35
CA LYS A 157 -19.87 -9.03 17.44
C LYS A 157 -19.21 -9.01 18.83
N LYS A 158 -18.13 -9.81 19.00
CA LYS A 158 -17.32 -9.90 20.23
C LYS A 158 -16.06 -9.03 20.14
N PHE A 159 -16.17 -7.83 19.54
CA PHE A 159 -15.05 -6.91 19.41
C PHE A 159 -14.76 -6.24 20.77
N ASP A 160 -13.50 -6.28 21.22
CA ASP A 160 -13.06 -5.72 22.50
C ASP A 160 -12.16 -4.50 22.28
N ASN A 161 -12.62 -3.32 22.72
CA ASN A 161 -11.87 -2.09 22.61
C ASN A 161 -10.61 -2.05 23.49
N LYS A 162 -10.62 -2.71 24.67
CA LYS A 162 -9.43 -2.81 25.53
C LYS A 162 -8.33 -3.57 24.81
N ARG A 163 -8.70 -4.69 24.19
CA ARG A 163 -7.79 -5.48 23.39
C ARG A 163 -7.24 -4.70 22.18
N LEU A 164 -8.08 -3.93 21.50
CA LEU A 164 -7.63 -3.05 20.41
C LEU A 164 -6.49 -2.14 20.87
N PHE A 165 -6.62 -1.54 22.06
CA PHE A 165 -5.57 -0.68 22.63
C PHE A 165 -4.26 -1.45 22.83
N PHE A 166 -4.29 -2.64 23.44
CA PHE A 166 -3.09 -3.46 23.60
C PHE A 166 -2.51 -3.95 22.27
N ASP A 167 -3.35 -4.26 21.29
CA ASP A 167 -2.91 -4.66 19.97
C ASP A 167 -2.26 -3.50 19.21
N LEU A 168 -2.72 -2.26 19.41
CA LEU A 168 -2.05 -1.04 18.92
C LEU A 168 -0.67 -0.85 19.57
N LEU A 169 -0.54 -1.04 20.89
CA LEU A 169 0.77 -0.99 21.55
C LEU A 169 1.72 -2.05 20.98
N LYS A 170 1.25 -3.29 20.79
CA LYS A 170 2.03 -4.34 20.13
C LYS A 170 2.44 -3.94 18.72
N PHE A 171 1.50 -3.40 17.94
CA PHE A 171 1.78 -2.90 16.59
C PHE A 171 2.94 -1.89 16.61
N PHE A 172 2.90 -0.87 17.47
CA PHE A 172 3.95 0.14 17.52
C PHE A 172 5.30 -0.44 17.95
N ILE A 173 5.33 -1.37 18.90
CA ILE A 173 6.57 -2.04 19.33
C ILE A 173 7.16 -2.84 18.17
N PHE A 174 6.37 -3.71 17.53
CA PHE A 174 6.84 -4.52 16.39
C PHE A 174 7.18 -3.68 15.18
N PHE A 175 6.40 -2.63 14.90
CA PHE A 175 6.66 -1.68 13.82
C PHE A 175 8.01 -1.00 14.01
N TYR A 176 8.25 -0.42 15.17
CA TYR A 176 9.49 0.31 15.43
C TYR A 176 10.71 -0.61 15.42
N PHE A 177 10.62 -1.76 16.08
CA PHE A 177 11.69 -2.77 16.04
C PHE A 177 12.01 -3.23 14.61
N SER A 178 10.99 -3.53 13.82
CA SER A 178 11.15 -3.96 12.45
C SER A 178 11.66 -2.84 11.54
N LEU A 179 11.24 -1.59 11.79
CA LEU A 179 11.73 -0.43 11.05
C LEU A 179 13.24 -0.27 11.23
N ILE A 180 13.72 -0.35 12.46
CA ILE A 180 15.17 -0.30 12.77
C ILE A 180 15.88 -1.47 12.09
N LEU A 181 15.33 -2.68 12.15
CA LEU A 181 15.94 -3.87 11.54
C LEU A 181 16.14 -3.71 10.03
N PHE A 182 15.15 -3.17 9.32
CA PHE A 182 15.22 -2.96 7.86
C PHE A 182 15.91 -1.67 7.46
N TRP A 183 16.03 -0.70 8.35
CA TRP A 183 16.62 0.60 8.06
C TRP A 183 17.98 0.75 8.73
N ILE A 184 18.99 0.17 8.09
CA ILE A 184 20.37 0.11 8.62
C ILE A 184 20.94 1.51 8.89
N ASP A 185 20.63 2.50 8.05
CA ASP A 185 21.12 3.87 8.19
C ASP A 185 20.65 4.56 9.50
N SER A 186 19.66 3.99 10.17
CA SER A 186 19.22 4.46 11.48
C SER A 186 20.03 3.89 12.65
N HIS A 187 20.87 2.89 12.44
CA HIS A 187 21.62 2.19 13.51
C HIS A 187 22.58 3.07 14.31
N PRO A 188 23.23 4.11 13.72
CA PRO A 188 24.07 5.00 14.53
C PRO A 188 23.32 5.70 15.66
N ASN A 189 22.03 5.96 15.49
CA ASN A 189 21.16 6.49 16.55
C ASN A 189 19.70 6.07 16.32
N ILE A 190 19.35 4.88 16.81
CA ILE A 190 18.04 4.26 16.62
C ILE A 190 16.87 5.07 17.17
N PHE A 191 17.09 5.97 18.13
CA PHE A 191 16.01 6.76 18.73
C PHE A 191 15.74 8.06 17.98
N THR A 192 16.78 8.73 17.49
CA THR A 192 16.63 10.07 16.90
C THR A 192 16.59 10.08 15.38
N LEU A 193 17.32 9.18 14.70
CA LEU A 193 17.42 9.21 13.24
C LEU A 193 16.09 8.89 12.55
N PRO A 194 15.31 7.84 12.92
CA PRO A 194 14.01 7.59 12.30
C PRO A 194 13.06 8.79 12.44
N TYR A 195 13.08 9.46 13.60
CA TYR A 195 12.30 10.67 13.85
C TYR A 195 12.76 11.84 12.98
N LYS A 196 14.08 12.10 12.91
CA LYS A 196 14.65 13.16 12.08
C LYS A 196 14.34 12.95 10.61
N PHE A 197 14.44 11.72 10.11
CA PHE A 197 14.08 11.40 8.73
C PHE A 197 12.59 11.60 8.45
N PHE A 198 11.71 11.22 9.39
CA PHE A 198 10.29 11.44 9.26
C PHE A 198 9.95 12.94 9.20
N ILE A 199 10.44 13.74 10.16
CA ILE A 199 10.21 15.19 10.19
C ILE A 199 10.84 15.86 8.97
N GLY A 200 12.08 15.46 8.62
CA GLY A 200 12.76 15.99 7.45
C GLY A 200 11.97 15.79 6.14
N THR A 201 11.28 14.65 5.99
CA THR A 201 10.45 14.39 4.80
C THR A 201 9.24 15.32 4.71
N LEU A 202 8.80 15.88 5.84
CA LEU A 202 7.68 16.84 5.89
C LEU A 202 8.13 18.28 5.68
N SER A 203 9.45 18.58 5.68
CA SER A 203 10.00 19.90 5.43
C SER A 203 10.31 20.09 3.96
N GLU A 204 10.05 21.30 3.43
CA GLU A 204 10.28 21.65 2.01
C GLU A 204 11.76 21.55 1.63
N ASP A 205 12.68 21.75 2.58
CA ASP A 205 14.13 21.70 2.34
C ASP A 205 14.68 20.29 2.12
N PHE A 206 13.86 19.29 2.33
CA PHE A 206 14.30 17.91 2.39
C PHE A 206 14.37 17.18 1.05
N TRP A 207 13.47 17.51 0.13
CA TRP A 207 13.36 16.88 -1.17
C TRP A 207 12.83 17.85 -2.22
N SER A 208 13.69 18.20 -3.15
CA SER A 208 13.29 19.00 -4.33
C SER A 208 12.60 18.17 -5.43
N GLY A 209 12.56 16.83 -5.27
CA GLY A 209 12.04 15.92 -6.29
C GLY A 209 12.93 15.82 -7.53
N TRP A 210 12.44 15.14 -8.55
CA TRP A 210 13.04 15.19 -9.88
C TRP A 210 12.73 16.56 -10.49
N PRO A 211 13.73 17.28 -11.02
CA PRO A 211 13.53 18.65 -11.53
C PRO A 211 12.58 18.69 -12.73
N TYR A 212 12.49 17.58 -13.47
CA TYR A 212 11.65 17.48 -14.66
C TYR A 212 10.73 16.27 -14.60
N THR A 213 9.55 16.39 -15.20
CA THR A 213 8.64 15.29 -15.49
C THR A 213 8.25 15.31 -16.97
N ILE A 214 7.89 14.15 -17.52
CA ILE A 214 7.43 14.03 -18.91
C ILE A 214 5.91 13.85 -18.91
N ILE A 215 5.21 14.73 -19.63
CA ILE A 215 3.75 14.65 -19.81
C ILE A 215 3.47 14.77 -21.31
N ASN A 216 2.87 13.72 -21.89
CA ASN A 216 2.55 13.66 -23.32
C ASN A 216 3.76 13.89 -24.25
N GLY A 217 4.94 13.42 -23.83
CA GLY A 217 6.17 13.59 -24.63
C GLY A 217 6.91 14.92 -24.42
N GLU A 218 6.36 15.84 -23.64
CA GLU A 218 6.98 17.12 -23.34
C GLU A 218 7.58 17.14 -21.92
N TYR A 219 8.70 17.85 -21.75
CA TYR A 219 9.35 18.05 -20.46
C TYR A 219 8.75 19.27 -19.74
N PHE A 220 8.36 19.08 -18.51
CA PHE A 220 7.89 20.13 -17.61
C PHE A 220 8.74 20.17 -16.35
N TYR A 221 8.98 21.35 -15.81
CA TYR A 221 9.50 21.48 -14.45
C TYR A 221 8.48 20.86 -13.47
N SER A 222 8.96 20.11 -12.49
CA SER A 222 8.09 19.39 -11.56
C SER A 222 7.18 20.30 -10.72
N ASP A 223 7.63 21.53 -10.45
CA ASP A 223 6.87 22.59 -9.77
C ASP A 223 5.81 23.27 -10.67
N LYS A 224 5.94 23.14 -12.00
CA LYS A 224 5.03 23.75 -13.00
C LYS A 224 4.03 22.78 -13.60
N VAL A 225 3.87 21.62 -13.01
CA VAL A 225 2.94 20.60 -13.49
C VAL A 225 1.49 21.05 -13.32
N SER A 226 0.69 20.84 -14.36
CA SER A 226 -0.74 21.18 -14.35
C SER A 226 -1.48 20.47 -13.21
N LYS A 227 -2.42 21.16 -12.54
CA LYS A 227 -3.33 20.57 -11.55
C LYS A 227 -4.11 19.36 -12.09
N LEU A 228 -4.29 19.26 -13.41
CA LEU A 228 -4.93 18.14 -14.08
C LEU A 228 -3.97 16.97 -14.38
N TYR A 229 -2.72 17.02 -13.92
CA TYR A 229 -1.70 15.98 -14.16
C TYR A 229 -2.18 14.57 -13.80
N ILE A 230 -2.75 14.41 -12.63
CA ILE A 230 -3.26 13.10 -12.16
C ILE A 230 -4.35 12.59 -13.10
N ILE A 231 -5.31 13.43 -13.46
CA ILE A 231 -6.43 13.04 -14.35
C ILE A 231 -5.89 12.67 -15.73
N LYS A 232 -4.96 13.46 -16.29
CA LYS A 232 -4.32 13.15 -17.57
C LYS A 232 -3.59 11.82 -17.51
N ASN A 233 -2.81 11.55 -16.46
CA ASN A 233 -2.12 10.27 -16.31
C ASN A 233 -3.10 9.08 -16.22
N ILE A 234 -4.20 9.20 -15.49
CA ILE A 234 -5.22 8.16 -15.43
C ILE A 234 -5.79 7.89 -16.83
N ILE A 235 -6.13 8.93 -17.59
CA ILE A 235 -6.72 8.78 -18.92
C ILE A 235 -5.71 8.17 -19.91
N PHE A 236 -4.47 8.67 -19.97
CA PHE A 236 -3.50 8.27 -20.98
C PHE A 236 -2.71 6.99 -20.63
N LYS A 237 -2.59 6.66 -19.34
CA LYS A 237 -1.89 5.43 -18.91
C LYS A 237 -2.81 4.25 -18.64
N SER A 238 -4.13 4.48 -18.55
CA SER A 238 -5.09 3.40 -18.39
C SER A 238 -5.52 2.85 -19.76
N PRO A 239 -5.59 1.52 -19.92
CA PRO A 239 -6.16 0.93 -21.13
C PRO A 239 -7.64 1.33 -21.28
N GLU A 240 -8.14 1.36 -22.54
CA GLU A 240 -9.49 1.80 -22.88
C GLU A 240 -10.57 1.01 -22.14
N TYR A 241 -10.37 -0.31 -21.97
CA TYR A 241 -11.32 -1.16 -21.25
C TYR A 241 -11.42 -0.78 -19.76
N PHE A 242 -10.35 -0.27 -19.15
CA PHE A 242 -10.42 0.26 -17.79
C PHE A 242 -11.21 1.57 -17.74
N LEU A 243 -11.01 2.46 -18.69
CA LEU A 243 -11.78 3.70 -18.79
C LEU A 243 -13.27 3.42 -18.96
N ILE A 244 -13.62 2.42 -19.79
CA ILE A 244 -15.00 1.93 -19.94
C ILE A 244 -15.55 1.38 -18.62
N LEU A 245 -14.77 0.57 -17.90
CA LEU A 245 -15.17 0.04 -16.60
C LEU A 245 -15.39 1.15 -15.57
N TYR A 246 -14.54 2.18 -15.53
CA TYR A 246 -14.73 3.36 -14.68
C TYR A 246 -16.00 4.11 -15.02
N MET A 247 -16.30 4.32 -16.31
CA MET A 247 -17.56 4.95 -16.75
C MET A 247 -18.77 4.13 -16.32
N ILE A 248 -18.77 2.83 -16.60
CA ILE A 248 -19.86 1.91 -16.19
C ILE A 248 -20.04 1.95 -14.68
N PHE A 249 -18.94 1.87 -13.92
CA PHE A 249 -18.99 1.96 -12.46
C PHE A 249 -19.59 3.29 -12.00
N PHE A 250 -19.17 4.40 -12.56
CA PHE A 250 -19.68 5.73 -12.20
C PHE A 250 -21.19 5.86 -12.49
N PHE A 251 -21.65 5.41 -13.67
CA PHE A 251 -23.07 5.38 -14.01
C PHE A 251 -23.87 4.47 -13.09
N LEU A 252 -23.38 3.28 -12.79
CA LEU A 252 -24.03 2.37 -11.85
C LEU A 252 -24.06 2.96 -10.43
N PHE A 253 -22.98 3.60 -10.01
CA PHE A 253 -22.91 4.27 -8.70
C PHE A 253 -23.92 5.41 -8.58
N LEU A 254 -24.04 6.26 -9.61
CA LEU A 254 -25.05 7.32 -9.64
C LEU A 254 -26.49 6.76 -9.61
N LYS A 255 -26.76 5.74 -10.44
CA LYS A 255 -28.06 5.07 -10.48
C LYS A 255 -28.39 4.39 -9.14
N ILE A 256 -27.41 3.73 -8.55
CA ILE A 256 -27.53 3.08 -7.24
C ILE A 256 -27.71 4.12 -6.14
N ARG A 257 -26.98 5.23 -6.15
CA ARG A 257 -27.16 6.32 -5.19
C ARG A 257 -28.58 6.87 -5.22
N LEU A 258 -29.14 7.10 -6.40
CA LEU A 258 -30.53 7.58 -6.56
C LEU A 258 -31.56 6.55 -6.07
N PHE A 259 -31.28 5.25 -6.22
CA PHE A 259 -32.15 4.16 -5.78
C PHE A 259 -31.98 3.84 -4.28
N TYR A 260 -30.78 3.97 -3.72
CA TYR A 260 -30.40 3.55 -2.36
C TYR A 260 -30.36 4.66 -1.32
N LEU A 261 -30.53 5.93 -1.65
CA LEU A 261 -30.87 6.95 -0.63
C LEU A 261 -32.15 6.56 0.14
N LYS A 262 -32.98 5.67 -0.42
CA LYS A 262 -34.13 5.04 0.26
C LYS A 262 -33.82 3.74 1.01
N LYS A 263 -32.67 3.05 0.76
CA LYS A 263 -32.32 1.75 1.39
C LYS A 263 -30.81 1.53 1.44
N ILE A 264 -30.07 2.26 2.28
CA ILE A 264 -28.64 1.99 2.53
C ILE A 264 -28.50 0.64 3.27
N LYS A 265 -28.59 -0.46 2.52
CA LYS A 265 -28.28 -1.81 3.04
C LYS A 265 -26.96 -2.40 2.53
N ASN A 266 -26.34 -1.86 1.49
CA ASN A 266 -25.14 -2.44 0.89
C ASN A 266 -23.90 -1.53 1.03
N PHE A 267 -23.33 -1.58 2.21
CA PHE A 267 -22.07 -0.95 2.60
C PHE A 267 -20.85 -1.39 1.75
N ASN A 268 -20.94 -2.56 1.12
CA ASN A 268 -19.86 -3.10 0.29
C ASN A 268 -19.47 -2.20 -0.89
N TYR A 269 -20.42 -1.43 -1.43
CA TYR A 269 -20.13 -0.50 -2.53
C TYR A 269 -19.35 0.75 -2.10
N LEU A 270 -19.52 1.20 -0.84
CA LEU A 270 -18.72 2.28 -0.30
C LEU A 270 -17.25 1.85 -0.13
N ILE A 271 -17.03 0.60 0.27
CA ILE A 271 -15.69 0.01 0.35
C ILE A 271 -15.01 -0.01 -1.01
N VAL A 272 -15.72 -0.46 -2.05
CA VAL A 272 -15.20 -0.48 -3.42
C VAL A 272 -14.88 0.93 -3.90
N PHE A 273 -15.74 1.90 -3.62
CA PHE A 273 -15.51 3.29 -3.97
C PHE A 273 -14.26 3.85 -3.29
N LEU A 274 -14.06 3.57 -2.01
CA LEU A 274 -12.87 4.00 -1.27
C LEU A 274 -11.60 3.26 -1.74
N LEU A 275 -11.69 1.98 -2.13
CA LEU A 275 -10.57 1.22 -2.67
C LEU A 275 -10.21 1.61 -4.12
N ILE A 276 -11.13 2.22 -4.88
CA ILE A 276 -10.86 2.72 -6.24
C ILE A 276 -10.25 4.12 -6.19
N ILE A 277 -10.55 4.92 -5.17
CA ILE A 277 -9.96 6.26 -4.98
C ILE A 277 -8.51 6.16 -4.44
N LEU A 278 -8.14 5.03 -3.86
CA LEU A 278 -6.79 4.69 -3.39
C LEU A 278 -5.92 4.13 -4.51
#